data_2f73c2b325e8e8a843499d47f5f545ff
#
_entry.id   2f73c2b325e8e8a843499d47f5f545ff
#
_cell.length_a   1.000
_cell.length_b   1.000
_cell.length_c   1.000
_cell.angle_alpha   90.00
_cell.angle_beta   90.00
_cell.angle_gamma   90.00
#
_symmetry.space_group_name_H-M   'P 1'
#
loop_
_entity.id
_entity.type
_entity.pdbx_description
1 polymer ?
#
loop_
_entity_poly.entity_id
_entity_poly.type
_entity_poly.pdbx_seq_one_letter_code
_entity_poly.pdbx_strand_id
1 'polypeptide(L)'
;MKNLKLLLTAVVLASLTSCVNDDKYDTPDLSNECVSIPKTKEVVDITNAATANAVPYTTDETVTDYIEAYVTSSDEGGNFYKSISMMSLDGLKGFSMPVDNYNLFNEFEPGRKVTIKLDKNRYFNTQHGSTVIGSTYSGGVGRVSGVEYKNVIFRSCDEVGEEQILKHLTITEAKNNQYLNMLIEFDGVQFTDPSLGKKYYDASLNSIGGATNHEISDQFGNKVIVRVSEYAKFAGEAVPSKNGKIRGVMTKFNNDFQFMIRTLNDVNVSGDRLAIDLSPPIGGTALVYGGTLNEPFTTYTTTNQQVFPKYINDAATGSRYWQIKSFGGNRYIQMSSFGGTAEANRTLFLVPVDMTAASTLSFKTLSGFDNGAVLKVYYTTDYTPGTQITTATLTNITSSFTIPSGPASAYAATFTSSGVYNIPAGVTGNGFFVFEYVGNGTGGPTTTMQIDDIVIN
;
A
#
# COMPACT_ATOMS: atom_id res chain seq x y z
N MET A 1 -68.27 -42.95 -15.60
CA MET A 1 -67.23 -41.85 -15.72
C MET A 1 -67.26 -40.84 -14.58
N LYS A 2 -68.40 -40.46 -14.01
CA LYS A 2 -68.48 -39.55 -12.84
C LYS A 2 -67.82 -40.11 -11.56
N ASN A 3 -68.02 -41.39 -11.26
CA ASN A 3 -67.49 -42.02 -10.06
C ASN A 3 -65.97 -42.27 -10.13
N LEU A 4 -65.40 -42.45 -11.34
CA LEU A 4 -63.95 -42.60 -11.52
C LEU A 4 -63.16 -41.26 -11.32
N LYS A 5 -63.80 -40.17 -11.71
CA LYS A 5 -63.21 -38.83 -11.45
C LYS A 5 -63.21 -38.47 -9.95
N LEU A 6 -64.27 -38.89 -9.24
CA LEU A 6 -64.38 -38.69 -7.77
C LEU A 6 -63.31 -39.49 -7.02
N LEU A 7 -63.09 -40.74 -7.47
CA LEU A 7 -62.07 -41.61 -6.88
C LEU A 7 -60.66 -41.12 -7.11
N LEU A 8 -60.37 -40.62 -8.34
CA LEU A 8 -59.06 -39.99 -8.65
C LEU A 8 -58.82 -38.69 -7.84
N THR A 9 -59.87 -37.89 -7.64
CA THR A 9 -59.74 -36.66 -6.84
C THR A 9 -59.51 -36.98 -5.35
N ALA A 10 -60.15 -38.01 -4.83
CA ALA A 10 -59.98 -38.50 -3.44
C ALA A 10 -58.58 -39.09 -3.20
N VAL A 11 -57.98 -39.79 -4.20
CA VAL A 11 -56.61 -40.30 -4.12
C VAL A 11 -55.56 -39.20 -4.18
N VAL A 12 -55.79 -38.17 -5.02
CA VAL A 12 -54.89 -37.01 -5.09
C VAL A 12 -54.98 -36.16 -3.82
N LEU A 13 -56.16 -36.00 -3.20
CA LEU A 13 -56.24 -35.31 -1.90
C LEU A 13 -55.63 -36.12 -0.75
N ALA A 14 -55.70 -37.44 -0.78
CA ALA A 14 -55.10 -38.32 0.22
C ALA A 14 -53.55 -38.37 0.11
N SER A 15 -52.99 -38.14 -1.08
CA SER A 15 -51.54 -38.05 -1.26
C SER A 15 -50.95 -36.69 -0.85
N LEU A 16 -51.79 -35.68 -0.59
CA LEU A 16 -51.37 -34.37 -0.08
C LEU A 16 -51.42 -34.32 1.47
N THR A 17 -51.91 -35.32 2.13
CA THR A 17 -51.86 -35.48 3.58
C THR A 17 -50.76 -36.47 4.00
N SER A 18 -49.67 -36.55 3.23
CA SER A 18 -48.40 -37.02 3.78
C SER A 18 -47.96 -35.98 4.78
N CYS A 19 -48.55 -36.07 5.97
CA CYS A 19 -48.08 -35.33 7.13
C CYS A 19 -46.60 -35.66 7.32
N VAL A 20 -45.78 -34.70 7.10
CA VAL A 20 -44.58 -34.61 7.89
C VAL A 20 -45.08 -34.37 9.32
N ASN A 21 -45.36 -35.44 10.00
CA ASN A 21 -45.72 -35.47 11.42
C ASN A 21 -44.40 -35.47 12.17
N ASP A 22 -43.65 -34.35 12.06
CA ASP A 22 -42.45 -34.22 12.88
C ASP A 22 -42.08 -32.76 13.10
N ASP A 23 -42.80 -32.14 14.02
CA ASP A 23 -42.28 -30.97 14.78
C ASP A 23 -41.33 -31.46 15.90
N LYS A 24 -40.88 -32.69 15.87
CA LYS A 24 -39.88 -33.28 16.78
C LYS A 24 -38.60 -33.53 16.01
N TYR A 25 -38.02 -32.49 15.45
CA TYR A 25 -36.60 -32.52 15.21
C TYR A 25 -35.95 -32.42 16.58
N ASP A 26 -35.36 -33.50 17.05
CA ASP A 26 -34.41 -33.45 18.13
C ASP A 26 -33.37 -32.37 17.68
N THR A 27 -33.16 -31.39 18.53
CA THR A 27 -32.08 -30.41 18.29
C THR A 27 -30.83 -31.22 18.04
N PRO A 28 -30.13 -31.04 16.91
CA PRO A 28 -28.88 -31.75 16.66
C PRO A 28 -28.03 -31.68 17.92
N ASP A 29 -27.50 -32.80 18.37
CA ASP A 29 -26.54 -32.82 19.47
C ASP A 29 -25.23 -32.13 18.99
N LEU A 30 -25.10 -30.85 19.28
CA LEU A 30 -23.94 -30.08 18.97
C LEU A 30 -22.83 -30.21 20.03
N SER A 31 -22.99 -31.08 21.02
CA SER A 31 -22.03 -31.27 22.10
C SER A 31 -20.65 -31.73 21.62
N ASN A 32 -20.56 -32.30 20.42
CA ASN A 32 -19.31 -32.73 19.80
C ASN A 32 -18.77 -31.76 18.77
N GLU A 33 -19.44 -30.62 18.50
CA GLU A 33 -18.97 -29.62 17.51
C GLU A 33 -17.84 -28.74 18.04
N CYS A 34 -17.68 -28.65 19.37
CA CYS A 34 -16.61 -27.94 20.01
C CYS A 34 -16.13 -28.68 21.27
N VAL A 35 -14.85 -28.49 21.59
CA VAL A 35 -14.21 -29.14 22.74
C VAL A 35 -13.44 -28.13 23.59
N SER A 36 -13.33 -28.43 24.89
CA SER A 36 -12.51 -27.69 25.81
C SER A 36 -11.30 -28.53 26.23
N ILE A 37 -10.15 -28.27 25.61
CA ILE A 37 -8.87 -28.90 25.92
C ILE A 37 -7.96 -27.79 26.51
N PRO A 38 -7.54 -27.91 27.77
CA PRO A 38 -6.66 -26.91 28.37
C PRO A 38 -5.31 -26.85 27.65
N LYS A 39 -4.79 -25.65 27.42
CA LYS A 39 -3.42 -25.49 26.93
C LYS A 39 -2.39 -25.96 27.96
N THR A 40 -1.28 -26.47 27.47
CA THR A 40 -0.13 -26.88 28.28
C THR A 40 1.12 -26.05 27.97
N LYS A 41 1.09 -25.33 26.82
CA LYS A 41 2.15 -24.46 26.32
C LYS A 41 1.57 -23.13 25.82
N GLU A 42 2.42 -22.12 25.76
CA GLU A 42 2.09 -20.83 25.13
C GLU A 42 2.57 -20.79 23.67
N VAL A 43 1.88 -20.02 22.84
CA VAL A 43 2.30 -19.80 21.45
C VAL A 43 3.72 -19.21 21.38
N VAL A 44 4.08 -18.37 22.37
CA VAL A 44 5.40 -17.74 22.43
C VAL A 44 6.53 -18.77 22.61
N ASP A 45 6.27 -19.90 23.25
CA ASP A 45 7.27 -20.96 23.41
C ASP A 45 7.68 -21.53 22.05
N ILE A 46 6.70 -21.75 21.17
CA ILE A 46 6.93 -22.28 19.82
C ILE A 46 7.55 -21.21 18.90
N THR A 47 7.03 -19.97 18.94
CA THR A 47 7.53 -18.90 18.07
C THR A 47 8.97 -18.49 18.43
N ASN A 48 9.35 -18.55 19.69
CA ASN A 48 10.72 -18.27 20.12
C ASN A 48 11.70 -19.42 19.79
N ALA A 49 11.22 -20.67 19.74
CA ALA A 49 12.02 -21.82 19.36
C ALA A 49 12.15 -21.98 17.82
N ALA A 50 11.32 -21.30 17.04
CA ALA A 50 11.30 -21.42 15.58
C ALA A 50 12.56 -20.83 14.96
N THR A 51 13.21 -21.62 14.09
CA THR A 51 14.37 -21.23 13.29
C THR A 51 14.05 -21.37 11.80
N ALA A 52 14.96 -20.98 10.92
CA ALA A 52 14.79 -21.18 9.48
C ALA A 52 14.63 -22.65 9.08
N ASN A 53 15.24 -23.56 9.83
CA ASN A 53 15.15 -24.99 9.59
C ASN A 53 13.90 -25.56 10.25
N ALA A 54 13.20 -26.46 9.54
CA ALA A 54 12.08 -27.19 10.11
C ALA A 54 12.58 -28.17 11.17
N VAL A 55 11.99 -28.11 12.34
CA VAL A 55 12.29 -29.02 13.46
C VAL A 55 11.01 -29.68 13.95
N PRO A 56 11.06 -30.96 14.40
CA PRO A 56 9.92 -31.57 15.06
C PRO A 56 9.67 -30.87 16.40
N TYR A 57 8.38 -30.79 16.80
CA TYR A 57 8.03 -30.27 18.11
C TYR A 57 8.69 -31.11 19.22
N THR A 58 8.65 -32.42 19.09
CA THR A 58 9.31 -33.38 19.97
C THR A 58 9.70 -34.62 19.17
N THR A 59 10.67 -35.36 19.66
CA THR A 59 11.03 -36.70 19.18
C THR A 59 10.50 -37.80 20.12
N ASP A 60 9.99 -37.41 21.29
CA ASP A 60 9.41 -38.33 22.28
C ASP A 60 7.94 -38.63 21.94
N GLU A 61 7.64 -39.92 21.75
CA GLU A 61 6.30 -40.38 21.38
C GLU A 61 5.25 -40.20 22.48
N THR A 62 5.69 -40.05 23.73
CA THR A 62 4.82 -39.86 24.87
C THR A 62 4.41 -38.42 25.13
N VAL A 63 5.12 -37.45 24.50
CA VAL A 63 4.90 -36.03 24.70
C VAL A 63 3.78 -35.56 23.80
N THR A 64 2.77 -34.96 24.41
CA THR A 64 1.67 -34.25 23.73
C THR A 64 1.38 -32.99 24.50
N ASP A 65 1.50 -31.85 23.82
CA ASP A 65 1.19 -30.53 24.35
C ASP A 65 0.09 -29.85 23.53
N TYR A 66 -0.49 -28.80 24.07
CA TYR A 66 -1.55 -28.02 23.44
C TYR A 66 -1.29 -26.54 23.59
N ILE A 67 -1.48 -25.79 22.49
CA ILE A 67 -1.50 -24.31 22.47
C ILE A 67 -2.89 -23.82 22.09
N GLU A 68 -3.26 -22.65 22.54
CA GLU A 68 -4.50 -21.97 22.17
C GLU A 68 -4.23 -20.72 21.37
N ALA A 69 -5.09 -20.44 20.39
CA ALA A 69 -5.00 -19.25 19.53
C ALA A 69 -6.38 -18.82 19.03
N TYR A 70 -6.51 -17.56 18.60
CA TYR A 70 -7.64 -17.06 17.84
C TYR A 70 -7.35 -17.11 16.35
N VAL A 71 -8.33 -17.54 15.57
CA VAL A 71 -8.26 -17.51 14.10
C VAL A 71 -8.41 -16.07 13.61
N THR A 72 -7.58 -15.65 12.65
CA THR A 72 -7.56 -14.31 12.08
C THR A 72 -7.91 -14.28 10.60
N SER A 73 -7.66 -15.36 9.85
CA SER A 73 -7.96 -15.48 8.43
C SER A 73 -9.28 -16.18 8.14
N SER A 74 -9.76 -16.07 6.90
CA SER A 74 -10.88 -16.83 6.37
C SER A 74 -10.60 -17.19 4.92
N ASP A 75 -10.84 -18.43 4.54
CA ASP A 75 -10.81 -18.89 3.15
C ASP A 75 -12.18 -18.78 2.45
N GLU A 76 -13.19 -18.18 3.10
CA GLU A 76 -14.53 -17.96 2.56
C GLU A 76 -14.51 -17.21 1.22
N GLY A 77 -13.75 -16.13 1.15
CA GLY A 77 -13.59 -15.32 -0.06
C GLY A 77 -12.63 -15.90 -1.10
N GLY A 78 -11.97 -17.03 -0.82
CA GLY A 78 -11.07 -17.70 -1.75
C GLY A 78 -9.70 -17.03 -1.93
N ASN A 79 -9.40 -15.97 -1.17
CA ASN A 79 -8.10 -15.31 -1.23
C ASN A 79 -7.04 -15.99 -0.36
N PHE A 80 -7.46 -16.75 0.64
CA PHE A 80 -6.62 -17.67 1.41
C PHE A 80 -6.77 -19.09 0.85
N TYR A 81 -5.66 -19.81 0.77
CA TYR A 81 -5.63 -21.12 0.17
C TYR A 81 -4.94 -22.14 1.06
N LYS A 82 -5.73 -23.07 1.61
CA LYS A 82 -5.23 -24.22 2.38
C LYS A 82 -4.29 -23.77 3.52
N SER A 83 -4.61 -22.70 4.21
CA SER A 83 -3.83 -22.16 5.33
C SER A 83 -4.75 -21.36 6.25
N ILE A 84 -4.50 -21.47 7.54
CA ILE A 84 -5.16 -20.69 8.59
C ILE A 84 -4.11 -19.80 9.24
N SER A 85 -4.35 -18.49 9.29
CA SER A 85 -3.60 -17.56 10.11
C SER A 85 -4.25 -17.43 11.48
N MET A 86 -3.44 -17.36 12.50
CA MET A 86 -3.86 -17.36 13.90
C MET A 86 -3.00 -16.41 14.73
N MET A 87 -3.54 -16.02 15.88
CA MET A 87 -2.89 -15.12 16.81
C MET A 87 -3.00 -15.71 18.23
N SER A 88 -1.95 -15.61 19.03
CA SER A 88 -1.96 -15.98 20.46
C SER A 88 -3.06 -15.21 21.22
N LEU A 89 -3.55 -15.79 22.32
CA LEU A 89 -4.65 -15.20 23.09
C LEU A 89 -4.31 -13.81 23.65
N ASP A 90 -3.03 -13.55 23.96
CA ASP A 90 -2.53 -12.24 24.40
C ASP A 90 -2.35 -11.23 23.25
N GLY A 91 -2.54 -11.67 22.00
CA GLY A 91 -2.42 -10.82 20.82
C GLY A 91 -0.99 -10.38 20.48
N LEU A 92 0.03 -11.06 21.00
CA LEU A 92 1.44 -10.65 20.83
C LEU A 92 2.18 -11.44 19.73
N LYS A 93 1.70 -12.63 19.38
CA LYS A 93 2.34 -13.52 18.40
C LYS A 93 1.35 -14.03 17.37
N GLY A 94 1.67 -13.82 16.09
CA GLY A 94 0.95 -14.41 14.99
C GLY A 94 1.74 -15.59 14.37
N PHE A 95 1.02 -16.57 13.85
CA PHE A 95 1.58 -17.72 13.16
C PHE A 95 0.57 -18.28 12.15
N SER A 96 1.00 -19.17 11.29
CA SER A 96 0.11 -19.84 10.34
C SER A 96 0.23 -21.36 10.41
N MET A 97 -0.84 -22.03 10.01
CA MET A 97 -0.87 -23.47 9.87
C MET A 97 -1.41 -23.84 8.49
N PRO A 98 -0.59 -24.39 7.61
CA PRO A 98 -1.06 -24.91 6.33
C PRO A 98 -1.84 -26.22 6.55
N VAL A 99 -3.04 -26.31 5.96
CA VAL A 99 -3.97 -27.45 6.08
C VAL A 99 -4.44 -27.86 4.69
N ASP A 100 -4.36 -29.14 4.35
CA ASP A 100 -4.74 -29.61 3.01
C ASP A 100 -6.26 -29.86 2.90
N ASN A 101 -7.04 -28.81 3.17
CA ASN A 101 -8.48 -28.80 3.05
C ASN A 101 -8.99 -27.43 2.57
N TYR A 102 -10.26 -27.38 2.17
CA TYR A 102 -10.97 -26.19 1.70
C TYR A 102 -12.15 -25.89 2.64
N ASN A 103 -12.67 -24.65 2.55
CA ASN A 103 -13.81 -24.20 3.34
C ASN A 103 -13.58 -24.34 4.84
N LEU A 104 -12.33 -24.12 5.25
CA LEU A 104 -11.93 -24.19 6.66
C LEU A 104 -12.68 -23.16 7.52
N PHE A 105 -13.17 -22.07 6.90
CA PHE A 105 -13.95 -21.03 7.57
C PHE A 105 -15.26 -21.55 8.19
N ASN A 106 -15.82 -22.66 7.70
CA ASN A 106 -17.03 -23.26 8.26
C ASN A 106 -16.80 -23.84 9.67
N GLU A 107 -15.56 -24.20 9.99
CA GLU A 107 -15.19 -24.78 11.29
C GLU A 107 -14.34 -23.79 12.11
N PHE A 108 -13.56 -22.97 11.42
CA PHE A 108 -12.57 -22.06 12.01
C PHE A 108 -12.77 -20.63 11.51
N GLU A 109 -13.90 -20.04 11.89
CA GLU A 109 -14.24 -18.65 11.56
C GLU A 109 -13.32 -17.65 12.31
N PRO A 110 -13.10 -16.45 11.79
CA PRO A 110 -12.35 -15.43 12.49
C PRO A 110 -12.92 -15.12 13.88
N GLY A 111 -12.04 -15.04 14.89
CA GLY A 111 -12.43 -14.89 16.29
C GLY A 111 -12.67 -16.22 17.02
N ARG A 112 -12.76 -17.32 16.30
CA ARG A 112 -12.85 -18.65 16.93
C ARG A 112 -11.57 -18.96 17.69
N LYS A 113 -11.70 -19.34 18.97
CA LYS A 113 -10.60 -19.94 19.71
C LYS A 113 -10.41 -21.38 19.23
N VAL A 114 -9.18 -21.75 18.96
CA VAL A 114 -8.79 -23.12 18.62
C VAL A 114 -7.72 -23.62 19.56
N THR A 115 -7.74 -24.92 19.84
CA THR A 115 -6.65 -25.62 20.53
C THR A 115 -5.88 -26.46 19.52
N ILE A 116 -4.57 -26.35 19.49
CA ILE A 116 -3.72 -27.04 18.52
C ILE A 116 -2.86 -28.07 19.27
N LYS A 117 -2.96 -29.33 18.83
CA LYS A 117 -2.16 -30.44 19.35
C LYS A 117 -0.75 -30.37 18.78
N LEU A 118 0.21 -30.44 19.65
CA LEU A 118 1.64 -30.52 19.37
C LEU A 118 2.19 -31.86 19.83
N ASP A 119 2.64 -32.67 18.90
CA ASP A 119 3.24 -33.99 19.12
C ASP A 119 4.40 -34.22 18.15
N LYS A 120 4.98 -35.42 18.13
CA LYS A 120 6.09 -35.79 17.25
C LYS A 120 5.81 -35.61 15.75
N ASN A 121 4.54 -35.52 15.33
CA ASN A 121 4.14 -35.34 13.94
C ASN A 121 4.02 -33.86 13.57
N ARG A 122 4.15 -32.94 14.52
CA ARG A 122 4.14 -31.49 14.28
C ARG A 122 5.55 -30.98 14.09
N TYR A 123 5.73 -30.21 13.04
CA TYR A 123 6.98 -29.53 12.70
C TYR A 123 6.71 -28.05 12.63
N PHE A 124 7.69 -27.26 12.95
CA PHE A 124 7.60 -25.81 12.84
C PHE A 124 8.93 -25.19 12.40
N ASN A 125 8.84 -24.04 11.76
CA ASN A 125 9.98 -23.20 11.39
C ASN A 125 9.56 -21.75 11.20
N THR A 126 10.53 -20.89 10.94
CA THR A 126 10.28 -19.51 10.47
C THR A 126 10.34 -19.47 8.96
N GLN A 127 9.27 -19.01 8.31
CA GLN A 127 9.18 -18.75 6.88
C GLN A 127 8.82 -17.28 6.65
N HIS A 128 9.61 -16.58 5.86
CA HIS A 128 9.39 -15.15 5.54
C HIS A 128 9.17 -14.26 6.79
N GLY A 129 9.79 -14.60 7.91
CA GLY A 129 9.70 -13.85 9.17
C GLY A 129 8.51 -14.21 10.06
N SER A 130 7.71 -15.20 9.70
CA SER A 130 6.60 -15.73 10.50
C SER A 130 6.79 -17.19 10.85
N THR A 131 6.26 -17.60 12.00
CA THR A 131 6.25 -19.02 12.40
C THR A 131 5.17 -19.76 11.62
N VAL A 132 5.53 -20.92 11.08
CA VAL A 132 4.64 -21.87 10.44
C VAL A 132 4.68 -23.17 11.23
N ILE A 133 3.51 -23.69 11.59
CA ILE A 133 3.34 -24.98 12.29
C ILE A 133 2.57 -25.93 11.36
N GLY A 134 3.07 -27.13 11.13
CA GLY A 134 2.43 -28.06 10.21
C GLY A 134 2.94 -29.48 10.34
N SER A 135 2.92 -30.25 9.28
CA SER A 135 3.49 -31.58 9.17
C SER A 135 4.83 -31.53 8.43
N THR A 136 5.63 -32.58 8.50
CA THR A 136 6.87 -32.65 7.70
C THR A 136 6.56 -32.84 6.22
N TYR A 137 7.31 -32.15 5.36
CA TYR A 137 7.25 -32.31 3.90
C TYR A 137 8.58 -31.94 3.28
N SER A 138 9.23 -32.88 2.59
CA SER A 138 10.50 -32.66 1.88
C SER A 138 11.56 -31.92 2.71
N GLY A 139 11.68 -32.24 4.01
CA GLY A 139 12.62 -31.59 4.92
C GLY A 139 12.19 -30.20 5.43
N GLY A 140 11.01 -29.73 5.04
CA GLY A 140 10.40 -28.48 5.49
C GLY A 140 9.09 -28.70 6.25
N VAL A 141 8.41 -27.60 6.58
CA VAL A 141 7.06 -27.61 7.14
C VAL A 141 6.05 -27.55 5.98
N GLY A 142 5.20 -28.58 5.92
CA GLY A 142 4.12 -28.70 4.94
C GLY A 142 2.74 -28.75 5.59
N ARG A 143 1.74 -29.03 4.77
CA ARG A 143 0.34 -29.05 5.18
C ARG A 143 0.04 -30.20 6.15
N VAL A 144 -0.80 -29.91 7.14
CA VAL A 144 -1.50 -30.95 7.89
C VAL A 144 -2.49 -31.62 6.93
N SER A 145 -2.53 -32.95 6.92
CA SER A 145 -3.40 -33.72 6.04
C SER A 145 -4.87 -33.33 6.21
N GLY A 146 -5.61 -33.26 5.11
CA GLY A 146 -7.06 -33.02 5.11
C GLY A 146 -7.90 -34.10 5.81
N VAL A 147 -7.31 -35.26 6.09
CA VAL A 147 -7.95 -36.32 6.89
C VAL A 147 -7.62 -36.16 8.39
N GLU A 148 -6.44 -35.64 8.70
CA GLU A 148 -5.92 -35.60 10.07
C GLU A 148 -6.22 -34.27 10.80
N TYR A 149 -6.46 -33.18 10.08
CA TYR A 149 -6.48 -31.82 10.67
C TYR A 149 -7.48 -31.69 11.83
N LYS A 150 -8.62 -32.41 11.82
CA LYS A 150 -9.62 -32.43 12.91
C LYS A 150 -9.10 -33.07 14.22
N ASN A 151 -8.02 -33.86 14.13
CA ASN A 151 -7.33 -34.43 15.29
C ASN A 151 -6.15 -33.60 15.74
N VAL A 152 -5.91 -32.45 15.05
CA VAL A 152 -4.80 -31.54 15.30
C VAL A 152 -5.28 -30.17 15.72
N ILE A 153 -6.31 -29.65 15.05
CA ILE A 153 -6.91 -28.34 15.32
C ILE A 153 -8.31 -28.61 15.87
N PHE A 154 -8.50 -28.31 17.13
CA PHE A 154 -9.77 -28.51 17.82
C PHE A 154 -10.50 -27.18 17.94
N ARG A 155 -11.73 -27.14 17.45
CA ARG A 155 -12.63 -26.01 17.60
C ARG A 155 -13.03 -25.87 19.07
N SER A 156 -12.73 -24.76 19.70
CA SER A 156 -13.21 -24.43 21.05
C SER A 156 -14.65 -23.93 20.98
N CYS A 157 -15.39 -24.12 22.08
CA CYS A 157 -16.71 -23.51 22.24
C CYS A 157 -16.62 -21.97 22.44
N ASP A 158 -15.44 -21.47 22.80
CA ASP A 158 -15.20 -20.05 23.00
C ASP A 158 -14.92 -19.36 21.65
N GLU A 159 -15.53 -18.22 21.49
CA GLU A 159 -15.26 -17.29 20.39
C GLU A 159 -15.28 -15.86 20.91
N VAL A 160 -14.60 -14.99 20.19
CA VAL A 160 -14.59 -13.54 20.45
C VAL A 160 -15.01 -12.81 19.19
N GLY A 161 -15.60 -11.63 19.34
CA GLY A 161 -15.86 -10.75 18.20
C GLY A 161 -14.56 -10.30 17.55
N GLU A 162 -14.57 -10.11 16.22
CA GLU A 162 -13.36 -9.67 15.49
C GLU A 162 -12.72 -8.42 16.07
N GLU A 163 -13.52 -7.47 16.61
CA GLU A 163 -13.02 -6.25 17.23
C GLU A 163 -12.10 -6.51 18.43
N GLN A 164 -12.20 -7.66 19.09
CA GLN A 164 -11.35 -8.01 20.23
C GLN A 164 -9.98 -8.53 19.81
N ILE A 165 -9.85 -9.01 18.56
CA ILE A 165 -8.59 -9.51 17.98
C ILE A 165 -8.02 -8.56 16.95
N LEU A 166 -8.74 -7.47 16.62
CA LEU A 166 -8.36 -6.49 15.63
C LEU A 166 -7.28 -5.56 16.15
N LYS A 167 -6.30 -5.29 15.31
CA LYS A 167 -5.25 -4.28 15.56
C LYS A 167 -5.51 -3.08 14.66
N HIS A 168 -5.72 -1.91 15.25
CA HIS A 168 -5.75 -0.64 14.51
C HIS A 168 -4.32 -0.11 14.40
N LEU A 169 -3.76 -0.10 13.21
CA LEU A 169 -2.37 0.28 12.96
C LEU A 169 -2.27 1.21 11.76
N THR A 170 -1.22 2.01 11.73
CA THR A 170 -0.78 2.67 10.49
C THR A 170 -0.09 1.67 9.57
N ILE A 171 0.01 1.98 8.28
CA ILE A 171 0.74 1.15 7.30
C ILE A 171 2.21 0.96 7.74
N THR A 172 2.82 2.01 8.28
CA THR A 172 4.22 1.98 8.74
C THR A 172 4.41 1.04 9.93
N GLU A 173 3.53 1.09 10.93
CA GLU A 173 3.57 0.20 12.08
C GLU A 173 3.36 -1.25 11.69
N ALA A 174 2.39 -1.51 10.81
CA ALA A 174 2.00 -2.85 10.40
C ALA A 174 3.08 -3.58 9.58
N LYS A 175 4.00 -2.84 8.94
CA LYS A 175 5.16 -3.41 8.21
C LYS A 175 6.25 -3.88 9.16
N ASN A 176 5.87 -4.69 10.14
CA ASN A 176 6.75 -5.31 11.12
C ASN A 176 6.39 -6.79 11.27
N ASN A 177 7.40 -7.67 11.34
CA ASN A 177 7.20 -9.11 11.45
C ASN A 177 6.36 -9.52 12.68
N GLN A 178 6.31 -8.69 13.73
CA GLN A 178 5.49 -8.97 14.91
C GLN A 178 4.00 -9.03 14.63
N TYR A 179 3.53 -8.38 13.55
CA TYR A 179 2.12 -8.33 13.17
C TYR A 179 1.73 -9.33 12.07
N LEU A 180 2.66 -10.19 11.64
CA LEU A 180 2.36 -11.22 10.65
C LEU A 180 1.31 -12.20 11.19
N ASN A 181 0.37 -12.58 10.33
CA ASN A 181 -0.81 -13.42 10.62
C ASN A 181 -1.83 -12.81 11.58
N MET A 182 -1.71 -11.53 11.90
CA MET A 182 -2.70 -10.82 12.72
C MET A 182 -3.74 -10.12 11.87
N LEU A 183 -4.95 -9.98 12.41
CA LEU A 183 -6.02 -9.19 11.82
C LEU A 183 -5.75 -7.72 12.09
N ILE A 184 -5.66 -6.92 11.01
CA ILE A 184 -5.32 -5.50 11.07
C ILE A 184 -6.40 -4.71 10.32
N GLU A 185 -6.71 -3.51 10.80
CA GLU A 185 -7.49 -2.51 10.09
C GLU A 185 -6.65 -1.25 9.91
N PHE A 186 -6.57 -0.79 8.67
CA PHE A 186 -6.08 0.54 8.32
C PHE A 186 -7.23 1.50 8.18
N ASP A 187 -7.11 2.70 8.75
CA ASP A 187 -8.08 3.79 8.58
C ASP A 187 -7.50 4.89 7.68
N GLY A 188 -8.37 5.55 6.90
CA GLY A 188 -7.96 6.63 6.01
C GLY A 188 -7.03 6.16 4.89
N VAL A 189 -7.25 4.97 4.33
CA VAL A 189 -6.47 4.42 3.23
C VAL A 189 -7.28 4.30 1.95
N GLN A 190 -6.59 4.27 0.83
CA GLN A 190 -7.19 4.12 -0.50
C GLN A 190 -6.27 3.34 -1.43
N PHE A 191 -6.84 2.69 -2.45
CA PHE A 191 -6.05 2.11 -3.52
C PHE A 191 -5.32 3.20 -4.30
N THR A 192 -4.07 2.96 -4.67
CA THR A 192 -3.26 3.91 -5.44
C THR A 192 -3.77 4.06 -6.87
N ASP A 193 -3.41 5.15 -7.55
CA ASP A 193 -3.89 5.48 -8.89
C ASP A 193 -3.70 4.37 -9.95
N PRO A 194 -2.60 3.61 -9.97
CA PRO A 194 -2.46 2.49 -10.89
C PRO A 194 -3.54 1.40 -10.77
N SER A 195 -4.17 1.28 -9.60
CA SER A 195 -5.25 0.32 -9.34
C SER A 195 -6.63 0.81 -9.79
N LEU A 196 -6.80 2.11 -10.04
CA LEU A 196 -8.10 2.68 -10.40
C LEU A 196 -8.57 2.15 -11.76
N GLY A 197 -9.85 1.77 -11.83
CA GLY A 197 -10.45 1.18 -13.04
C GLY A 197 -9.98 -0.25 -13.33
N LYS A 198 -9.22 -0.86 -12.43
CA LYS A 198 -8.80 -2.27 -12.48
C LYS A 198 -9.74 -3.15 -11.67
N LYS A 199 -9.68 -4.45 -11.94
CA LYS A 199 -10.29 -5.49 -11.12
C LYS A 199 -9.36 -5.90 -9.99
N TYR A 200 -9.90 -6.53 -8.94
CA TYR A 200 -9.08 -7.07 -7.86
C TYR A 200 -8.05 -8.11 -8.35
N TYR A 201 -8.41 -8.96 -9.32
CA TYR A 201 -7.43 -9.67 -10.13
C TYR A 201 -7.42 -9.09 -11.53
N ASP A 202 -6.33 -8.47 -11.91
CA ASP A 202 -6.18 -7.83 -13.21
C ASP A 202 -4.76 -8.05 -13.75
N ALA A 203 -4.62 -9.00 -14.66
CA ALA A 203 -3.35 -9.36 -15.27
C ALA A 203 -2.73 -8.21 -16.09
N SER A 204 -3.52 -7.18 -16.49
CA SER A 204 -3.00 -6.00 -17.17
C SER A 204 -2.24 -5.06 -16.23
N LEU A 205 -2.52 -5.09 -14.93
CA LEU A 205 -1.73 -4.40 -13.92
C LEU A 205 -0.46 -5.21 -13.60
N ASN A 206 -0.64 -6.42 -13.11
CA ASN A 206 0.41 -7.41 -12.92
C ASN A 206 -0.22 -8.79 -12.66
N SER A 207 0.54 -9.87 -12.92
CA SER A 207 0.16 -11.22 -12.55
C SER A 207 1.40 -11.93 -11.98
N ILE A 208 1.42 -12.10 -10.66
CA ILE A 208 2.56 -12.65 -9.94
C ILE A 208 2.08 -13.89 -9.17
N GLY A 209 2.42 -15.08 -9.70
CA GLY A 209 2.04 -16.37 -9.08
C GLY A 209 0.52 -16.52 -8.95
N GLY A 210 -0.25 -16.20 -10.01
CA GLY A 210 -1.72 -16.32 -10.01
C GLY A 210 -2.44 -15.31 -9.13
N ALA A 211 -1.81 -14.15 -8.89
CA ALA A 211 -2.42 -13.07 -8.11
C ALA A 211 -2.01 -11.70 -8.65
N THR A 212 -2.82 -10.68 -8.40
CA THR A 212 -2.48 -9.28 -8.63
C THR A 212 -2.09 -8.62 -7.31
N ASN A 213 -0.99 -7.89 -7.34
CA ASN A 213 -0.54 -7.02 -6.25
C ASN A 213 -1.01 -5.59 -6.55
N HIS A 214 -2.02 -5.14 -5.82
CA HIS A 214 -2.40 -3.73 -5.73
C HIS A 214 -1.57 -3.05 -4.65
N GLU A 215 -1.59 -1.72 -4.62
CA GLU A 215 -1.10 -0.97 -3.48
C GLU A 215 -2.24 -0.15 -2.88
N ILE A 216 -2.30 -0.08 -1.56
CA ILE A 216 -3.05 0.95 -0.83
C ILE A 216 -2.07 1.93 -0.20
N SER A 217 -2.53 3.16 -0.03
CA SER A 217 -1.74 4.24 0.56
C SER A 217 -2.56 4.99 1.60
N ASP A 218 -1.91 5.45 2.66
CA ASP A 218 -2.45 6.43 3.61
C ASP A 218 -2.25 7.87 3.12
N GLN A 219 -2.73 8.84 3.88
CA GLN A 219 -2.60 10.26 3.57
C GLN A 219 -1.16 10.79 3.54
N PHE A 220 -0.20 10.02 4.08
CA PHE A 220 1.22 10.37 4.14
C PHE A 220 2.03 9.70 3.03
N GLY A 221 1.38 8.95 2.12
CA GLY A 221 2.05 8.25 1.03
C GLY A 221 2.70 6.93 1.43
N ASN A 222 2.53 6.46 2.68
CA ASN A 222 2.98 5.12 3.04
C ASN A 222 2.16 4.07 2.31
N LYS A 223 2.80 3.00 1.83
CA LYS A 223 2.16 1.99 1.00
C LYS A 223 2.35 0.59 1.53
N VAL A 224 1.35 -0.25 1.26
CA VAL A 224 1.43 -1.70 1.45
C VAL A 224 0.75 -2.42 0.29
N ILE A 225 1.28 -3.58 -0.08
CA ILE A 225 0.70 -4.43 -1.11
C ILE A 225 -0.59 -5.07 -0.59
N VAL A 226 -1.68 -4.95 -1.34
CA VAL A 226 -2.89 -5.77 -1.22
C VAL A 226 -2.83 -6.84 -2.28
N ARG A 227 -2.61 -8.09 -1.86
CA ARG A 227 -2.50 -9.23 -2.77
C ARG A 227 -3.83 -9.94 -2.92
N VAL A 228 -4.27 -10.13 -4.17
CA VAL A 228 -5.52 -10.79 -4.49
C VAL A 228 -5.30 -11.91 -5.50
N SER A 229 -5.70 -13.13 -5.12
CA SER A 229 -5.63 -14.33 -5.94
C SER A 229 -6.66 -14.29 -7.08
N GLU A 230 -6.31 -14.88 -8.23
CA GLU A 230 -7.25 -15.11 -9.32
C GLU A 230 -8.45 -15.98 -8.93
N TYR A 231 -8.31 -16.78 -7.86
CA TYR A 231 -9.35 -17.66 -7.31
C TYR A 231 -10.23 -16.99 -6.26
N ALA A 232 -9.96 -15.73 -5.89
CA ALA A 232 -10.82 -15.01 -4.98
C ALA A 232 -12.22 -14.83 -5.59
N LYS A 233 -13.27 -15.07 -4.82
CA LYS A 233 -14.66 -14.91 -5.27
C LYS A 233 -14.96 -13.51 -5.80
N PHE A 234 -14.20 -12.52 -5.33
CA PHE A 234 -14.27 -11.11 -5.71
C PHE A 234 -13.21 -10.70 -6.73
N ALA A 235 -12.45 -11.62 -7.30
CA ALA A 235 -11.39 -11.34 -8.27
C ALA A 235 -11.87 -10.50 -9.47
N GLY A 236 -13.11 -10.71 -9.90
CA GLY A 236 -13.72 -9.98 -11.03
C GLY A 236 -14.31 -8.61 -10.70
N GLU A 237 -14.41 -8.26 -9.41
CA GLU A 237 -14.99 -7.00 -8.97
C GLU A 237 -14.02 -5.84 -9.18
N ALA A 238 -14.59 -4.63 -9.34
CA ALA A 238 -13.78 -3.42 -9.53
C ALA A 238 -13.17 -2.95 -8.21
N VAL A 239 -11.90 -2.54 -8.26
CA VAL A 239 -11.23 -1.89 -7.13
C VAL A 239 -11.91 -0.54 -6.85
N PRO A 240 -12.26 -0.23 -5.60
CA PRO A 240 -12.94 1.03 -5.27
C PRO A 240 -11.99 2.23 -5.38
N SER A 241 -12.56 3.37 -5.75
CA SER A 241 -11.80 4.63 -5.91
C SER A 241 -11.81 5.52 -4.68
N LYS A 242 -12.56 5.20 -3.64
CA LYS A 242 -12.75 6.00 -2.44
C LYS A 242 -11.74 5.65 -1.35
N ASN A 243 -11.63 6.50 -0.32
CA ASN A 243 -10.87 6.21 0.89
C ASN A 243 -11.76 5.69 2.02
N GLY A 244 -11.16 5.07 3.00
CA GLY A 244 -11.84 4.63 4.22
C GLY A 244 -11.03 3.57 4.95
N LYS A 245 -11.75 2.58 5.49
CA LYS A 245 -11.17 1.50 6.26
C LYS A 245 -10.99 0.25 5.42
N ILE A 246 -9.83 -0.38 5.55
CA ILE A 246 -9.56 -1.68 4.93
C ILE A 246 -8.99 -2.61 6.00
N ARG A 247 -9.68 -3.74 6.18
CA ARG A 247 -9.33 -4.80 7.12
C ARG A 247 -8.70 -5.97 6.38
N GLY A 248 -7.85 -6.73 7.04
CA GLY A 248 -7.24 -7.93 6.45
C GLY A 248 -6.16 -8.51 7.35
N VAL A 249 -5.48 -9.52 6.85
CA VAL A 249 -4.40 -10.21 7.56
C VAL A 249 -3.07 -9.82 6.94
N MET A 250 -2.11 -9.40 7.76
CA MET A 250 -0.76 -9.10 7.30
C MET A 250 0.01 -10.40 7.09
N THR A 251 0.54 -10.58 5.90
CA THR A 251 1.43 -11.69 5.53
C THR A 251 2.73 -11.15 4.94
N LYS A 252 3.69 -12.03 4.64
CA LYS A 252 4.95 -11.64 4.02
C LYS A 252 5.45 -12.73 3.08
N PHE A 253 5.98 -12.31 1.95
CA PHE A 253 6.71 -13.19 1.04
C PHE A 253 8.07 -12.56 0.70
N ASN A 254 9.15 -13.23 1.04
CA ASN A 254 10.51 -12.68 1.02
C ASN A 254 10.60 -11.40 1.84
N ASN A 255 10.85 -10.25 1.20
CA ASN A 255 10.93 -8.94 1.87
C ASN A 255 9.61 -8.14 1.77
N ASP A 256 8.64 -8.61 0.99
CA ASP A 256 7.42 -7.87 0.71
C ASP A 256 6.33 -8.20 1.74
N PHE A 257 5.90 -7.20 2.48
CA PHE A 257 4.70 -7.29 3.29
C PHE A 257 3.48 -7.25 2.37
N GLN A 258 2.59 -8.25 2.54
CA GLN A 258 1.39 -8.43 1.73
C GLN A 258 0.17 -8.46 2.64
N PHE A 259 -0.72 -7.53 2.41
CA PHE A 259 -1.98 -7.43 3.13
C PHE A 259 -3.06 -8.19 2.37
N MET A 260 -3.71 -9.14 3.03
CA MET A 260 -4.67 -10.02 2.41
C MET A 260 -6.06 -9.78 2.96
N ILE A 261 -6.92 -9.18 2.14
CA ILE A 261 -8.36 -9.05 2.43
C ILE A 261 -9.01 -10.44 2.33
N ARG A 262 -9.94 -10.74 3.23
CA ARG A 262 -10.61 -12.06 3.32
C ARG A 262 -11.82 -12.12 2.41
N THR A 263 -12.64 -11.06 2.46
CA THR A 263 -13.84 -10.86 1.62
C THR A 263 -13.98 -9.36 1.31
N LEU A 264 -14.95 -8.96 0.49
CA LEU A 264 -15.25 -7.56 0.25
C LEU A 264 -15.80 -6.82 1.48
N ASN A 265 -16.30 -7.53 2.49
CA ASN A 265 -16.71 -6.91 3.76
C ASN A 265 -15.53 -6.28 4.52
N ASP A 266 -14.31 -6.68 4.19
CA ASP A 266 -13.08 -6.08 4.72
C ASP A 266 -12.78 -4.68 4.12
N VAL A 267 -13.49 -4.26 3.06
CA VAL A 267 -13.24 -3.01 2.34
C VAL A 267 -14.39 -2.03 2.53
N ASN A 268 -14.26 -1.15 3.52
CA ASN A 268 -15.26 -0.14 3.84
C ASN A 268 -14.72 1.27 3.52
N VAL A 269 -14.80 1.63 2.23
CA VAL A 269 -14.29 2.89 1.69
C VAL A 269 -15.45 3.71 1.12
N SER A 270 -15.84 4.77 1.82
CA SER A 270 -16.97 5.64 1.46
C SER A 270 -16.60 7.12 1.40
N GLY A 271 -15.46 7.50 1.98
CA GLY A 271 -14.95 8.88 2.00
C GLY A 271 -14.41 9.33 0.65
N ASP A 272 -14.32 10.64 0.47
CA ASP A 272 -13.75 11.23 -0.74
C ASP A 272 -12.27 10.85 -0.87
N ARG A 273 -11.82 10.61 -2.10
CA ARG A 273 -10.43 10.24 -2.36
C ARG A 273 -9.48 11.33 -1.85
N LEU A 274 -8.47 10.90 -1.10
CA LEU A 274 -7.42 11.79 -0.61
C LEU A 274 -6.50 12.18 -1.76
N ALA A 275 -6.15 13.46 -1.84
CA ALA A 275 -5.03 13.92 -2.66
C ALA A 275 -3.73 13.52 -1.93
N ILE A 276 -3.14 12.39 -2.32
CA ILE A 276 -1.91 11.89 -1.71
C ILE A 276 -0.74 12.34 -2.56
N ASP A 277 0.15 13.08 -1.94
CA ASP A 277 1.43 13.42 -2.54
C ASP A 277 2.42 12.26 -2.29
N LEU A 278 2.65 11.47 -3.34
CA LEU A 278 3.58 10.33 -3.28
C LEU A 278 5.05 10.74 -3.48
N SER A 279 5.25 12.01 -3.81
CA SER A 279 6.57 12.61 -4.04
C SER A 279 6.62 13.95 -3.29
N PRO A 280 6.66 13.92 -1.94
CA PRO A 280 6.55 15.12 -1.12
C PRO A 280 7.71 16.09 -1.39
N PRO A 281 7.52 17.39 -1.10
CA PRO A 281 8.60 18.36 -1.19
C PRO A 281 9.84 17.92 -0.40
N ILE A 282 10.99 18.04 -1.03
CA ILE A 282 12.30 17.72 -0.43
C ILE A 282 13.19 18.96 -0.34
N GLY A 283 14.15 18.94 0.56
CA GLY A 283 15.03 20.09 0.82
C GLY A 283 14.41 21.09 1.80
N GLY A 284 14.78 22.35 1.70
CA GLY A 284 14.23 23.43 2.53
C GLY A 284 14.54 23.36 4.02
N THR A 285 15.55 22.59 4.42
CA THR A 285 15.91 22.40 5.85
C THR A 285 16.67 23.61 6.43
N ALA A 286 17.14 24.54 5.58
CA ALA A 286 17.87 25.76 5.94
C ALA A 286 17.43 26.92 5.05
N LEU A 287 16.13 27.20 4.99
CA LEU A 287 15.56 28.33 4.24
C LEU A 287 16.03 29.66 4.83
N VAL A 288 16.46 30.59 3.96
CA VAL A 288 16.82 31.96 4.33
C VAL A 288 16.09 32.90 3.39
N TYR A 289 15.20 33.72 3.93
CA TYR A 289 14.50 34.75 3.17
C TYR A 289 15.38 36.04 3.16
N GLY A 290 16.07 36.26 2.08
CA GLY A 290 16.93 37.44 1.90
C GLY A 290 16.45 38.36 0.78
N GLY A 291 16.81 39.64 0.84
CA GLY A 291 16.59 40.61 -0.24
C GLY A 291 17.55 40.43 -1.40
N THR A 292 18.62 39.65 -1.23
CA THR A 292 19.64 39.39 -2.25
C THR A 292 20.03 37.93 -2.30
N LEU A 293 20.27 37.41 -3.50
CA LEU A 293 20.78 36.05 -3.75
C LEU A 293 21.66 36.08 -5.01
N ASN A 294 22.74 35.30 -4.98
CA ASN A 294 23.47 34.90 -6.17
C ASN A 294 23.74 33.39 -6.10
N GLU A 295 23.00 32.60 -6.88
CA GLU A 295 23.09 31.14 -6.87
C GLU A 295 23.54 30.60 -8.23
N PRO A 296 24.86 30.35 -8.38
CA PRO A 296 25.43 29.71 -9.57
C PRO A 296 25.54 28.18 -9.43
N PHE A 297 24.91 27.58 -8.43
CA PHE A 297 24.92 26.14 -8.11
C PHE A 297 26.32 25.51 -7.93
N THR A 298 27.38 26.26 -7.93
CA THR A 298 28.78 25.76 -7.86
C THR A 298 29.11 25.07 -6.54
N THR A 299 28.38 25.38 -5.47
CA THR A 299 28.55 24.75 -4.14
C THR A 299 27.96 23.32 -4.06
N TYR A 300 27.08 22.94 -4.97
CA TYR A 300 26.46 21.61 -5.03
C TYR A 300 27.34 20.67 -5.87
N THR A 301 28.20 19.89 -5.21
CA THR A 301 29.23 19.09 -5.90
C THR A 301 28.76 17.69 -6.33
N THR A 302 27.64 17.20 -5.78
CA THR A 302 27.11 15.87 -6.09
C THR A 302 26.23 15.90 -7.35
N THR A 303 26.62 15.17 -8.38
CA THR A 303 25.82 15.00 -9.59
C THR A 303 24.51 14.25 -9.26
N ASN A 304 23.40 14.70 -9.88
CA ASN A 304 22.03 14.21 -9.62
C ASN A 304 21.52 14.50 -8.20
N GLN A 305 22.14 15.38 -7.44
CA GLN A 305 21.60 15.84 -6.16
C GLN A 305 20.24 16.50 -6.39
N GLN A 306 19.24 16.10 -5.58
CA GLN A 306 17.86 16.61 -5.63
C GLN A 306 17.47 17.31 -4.32
N VAL A 307 18.18 17.06 -3.23
CA VAL A 307 17.92 17.67 -1.92
C VAL A 307 18.78 18.91 -1.75
N PHE A 308 18.14 20.06 -1.61
CA PHE A 308 18.77 21.37 -1.48
C PHE A 308 18.40 21.98 -0.12
N PRO A 309 19.32 22.12 0.84
CA PRO A 309 18.97 22.67 2.15
C PRO A 309 18.35 24.07 2.09
N LYS A 310 18.77 24.91 1.14
CA LYS A 310 18.31 26.30 0.98
C LYS A 310 17.07 26.46 0.09
N TYR A 311 16.67 25.44 -0.63
CA TYR A 311 15.59 25.48 -1.63
C TYR A 311 14.64 24.31 -1.43
N ILE A 312 13.39 24.49 -1.79
CA ILE A 312 12.41 23.39 -1.81
C ILE A 312 12.29 22.89 -3.25
N ASN A 313 12.31 21.59 -3.40
CA ASN A 313 12.16 20.88 -4.66
C ASN A 313 10.97 19.94 -4.55
N ASP A 314 9.93 20.21 -5.32
CA ASP A 314 8.62 19.58 -5.16
C ASP A 314 8.18 18.93 -6.49
N ALA A 315 7.95 17.64 -6.46
CA ALA A 315 7.39 16.89 -7.58
C ALA A 315 5.87 16.75 -7.40
N ALA A 316 5.15 17.87 -7.51
CA ALA A 316 3.70 17.96 -7.29
C ALA A 316 2.86 17.04 -8.23
N THR A 317 3.44 16.56 -9.33
CA THR A 317 2.90 15.47 -10.16
C THR A 317 4.06 14.65 -10.71
N GLY A 318 3.91 13.34 -10.67
CA GLY A 318 4.96 12.39 -11.06
C GLY A 318 5.98 12.17 -9.95
N SER A 319 7.17 11.67 -10.30
CA SER A 319 8.19 11.25 -9.33
C SER A 319 9.53 11.95 -9.54
N ARG A 320 9.61 12.91 -10.45
CA ARG A 320 10.88 13.54 -10.86
C ARG A 320 11.07 14.91 -10.23
N TYR A 321 12.27 15.09 -9.68
CA TYR A 321 12.72 16.32 -9.07
C TYR A 321 13.75 17.03 -9.96
N TRP A 322 13.88 18.36 -9.81
CA TRP A 322 15.04 19.09 -10.34
C TRP A 322 16.31 18.49 -9.75
N GLN A 323 17.36 18.37 -10.54
CA GLN A 323 18.61 17.75 -10.11
C GLN A 323 19.83 18.52 -10.60
N ILE A 324 20.91 18.50 -9.81
CA ILE A 324 22.21 19.07 -10.21
C ILE A 324 22.78 18.28 -11.37
N LYS A 325 23.16 19.00 -12.42
CA LYS A 325 23.97 18.50 -13.53
C LYS A 325 25.21 19.37 -13.69
N SER A 326 26.20 18.87 -14.43
CA SER A 326 27.41 19.62 -14.77
C SER A 326 27.86 19.34 -16.19
N PHE A 327 28.32 20.36 -16.87
CA PHE A 327 28.94 20.25 -18.18
C PHE A 327 29.96 21.35 -18.36
N GLY A 328 31.16 21.00 -18.86
CA GLY A 328 32.23 21.98 -19.10
C GLY A 328 32.73 22.75 -17.86
N GLY A 329 32.57 22.16 -16.67
CA GLY A 329 32.91 22.81 -15.39
C GLY A 329 31.79 23.66 -14.80
N ASN A 330 30.75 23.96 -15.55
CA ASN A 330 29.55 24.64 -15.07
C ASN A 330 28.57 23.69 -14.36
N ARG A 331 27.81 24.15 -13.34
CA ARG A 331 26.80 23.43 -12.60
C ARG A 331 25.48 24.18 -12.65
N TYR A 332 24.42 23.45 -12.78
CA TYR A 332 23.06 23.97 -12.94
C TYR A 332 22.02 22.94 -12.45
N ILE A 333 20.80 23.37 -12.26
CA ILE A 333 19.68 22.44 -12.07
C ILE A 333 19.04 22.08 -13.42
N GLN A 334 18.65 20.83 -13.56
CA GLN A 334 18.03 20.29 -14.78
C GLN A 334 16.79 19.48 -14.45
N MET A 335 15.78 19.56 -15.31
CA MET A 335 14.59 18.73 -15.31
C MET A 335 14.24 18.27 -16.73
N SER A 336 13.70 17.05 -16.86
CA SER A 336 13.17 16.50 -18.10
C SER A 336 12.18 15.37 -17.82
N SER A 337 11.11 15.29 -18.62
CA SER A 337 10.18 14.17 -18.62
C SER A 337 10.59 13.03 -19.56
N PHE A 338 11.74 13.16 -20.24
CA PHE A 338 12.27 12.14 -21.15
C PHE A 338 12.94 10.99 -20.42
N GLY A 339 12.73 9.76 -20.93
CA GLY A 339 13.39 8.52 -20.44
C GLY A 339 12.80 8.00 -19.13
N GLY A 340 13.29 6.82 -18.69
CA GLY A 340 12.77 6.13 -17.51
C GLY A 340 11.31 5.69 -17.68
N THR A 341 10.58 5.61 -16.57
CA THR A 341 9.12 5.38 -16.60
C THR A 341 8.44 6.62 -17.15
N ALA A 342 7.66 6.45 -18.23
CA ALA A 342 6.92 7.54 -18.86
C ALA A 342 5.78 7.99 -17.93
N GLU A 343 5.77 9.27 -17.55
CA GLU A 343 4.79 9.86 -16.66
C GLU A 343 4.56 11.34 -16.99
N ALA A 344 3.44 11.89 -16.53
CA ALA A 344 3.26 13.34 -16.47
C ALA A 344 4.07 13.90 -15.29
N ASN A 345 4.71 15.04 -15.50
CA ASN A 345 5.51 15.72 -14.46
C ASN A 345 5.07 17.18 -14.31
N ARG A 346 4.85 17.59 -13.06
CA ARG A 346 4.77 18.96 -12.61
C ARG A 346 5.74 19.12 -11.45
N THR A 347 6.89 19.74 -11.69
CA THR A 347 7.97 19.82 -10.70
C THR A 347 8.36 21.28 -10.48
N LEU A 348 8.39 21.69 -9.22
CA LEU A 348 8.62 23.06 -8.81
C LEU A 348 9.93 23.17 -8.02
N PHE A 349 10.72 24.21 -8.32
CA PHE A 349 11.90 24.59 -7.55
C PHE A 349 11.62 25.94 -6.92
N LEU A 350 11.59 26.02 -5.59
CA LEU A 350 11.18 27.19 -4.83
C LEU A 350 12.40 27.85 -4.20
N VAL A 351 12.62 29.12 -4.54
CA VAL A 351 13.71 29.95 -4.06
C VAL A 351 13.15 30.95 -3.06
N PRO A 352 13.52 30.88 -1.76
CA PRO A 352 13.00 31.80 -0.74
C PRO A 352 13.52 33.22 -0.95
N VAL A 353 12.70 34.22 -0.67
CA VAL A 353 13.01 35.64 -0.85
C VAL A 353 12.21 36.47 0.14
N ASP A 354 12.84 37.53 0.67
CA ASP A 354 12.15 38.66 1.30
C ASP A 354 11.72 39.65 0.19
N MET A 355 10.45 39.57 -0.20
CA MET A 355 9.86 40.42 -1.25
C MET A 355 9.86 41.90 -0.90
N THR A 356 9.95 42.26 0.39
CA THR A 356 10.04 43.66 0.83
C THR A 356 11.43 44.23 0.56
N ALA A 357 12.47 43.44 0.75
CA ALA A 357 13.88 43.88 0.61
C ALA A 357 14.42 43.68 -0.82
N ALA A 358 13.85 42.70 -1.56
CA ALA A 358 14.26 42.39 -2.93
C ALA A 358 13.61 43.37 -3.93
N SER A 359 14.33 43.66 -5.01
CA SER A 359 13.85 44.56 -6.09
C SER A 359 13.70 43.84 -7.42
N THR A 360 14.56 42.84 -7.72
CA THR A 360 14.58 42.19 -9.04
C THR A 360 14.86 40.70 -8.94
N LEU A 361 14.44 39.97 -9.99
CA LEU A 361 14.82 38.58 -10.26
C LEU A 361 15.39 38.49 -11.69
N SER A 362 16.50 37.77 -11.86
CA SER A 362 17.02 37.30 -13.13
C SER A 362 17.63 35.92 -12.99
N PHE A 363 17.76 35.19 -14.10
CA PHE A 363 18.37 33.87 -14.15
C PHE A 363 18.84 33.58 -15.58
N LYS A 364 19.47 32.42 -15.80
CA LYS A 364 19.79 31.90 -17.12
C LYS A 364 19.11 30.58 -17.40
N THR A 365 18.74 30.34 -18.67
CA THR A 365 18.16 29.07 -19.11
C THR A 365 18.94 28.49 -20.29
N LEU A 366 18.91 27.16 -20.37
CA LEU A 366 19.32 26.42 -21.55
C LEU A 366 18.34 25.29 -21.77
N SER A 367 17.80 25.18 -22.99
CA SER A 367 16.93 24.06 -23.38
C SER A 367 17.67 23.09 -24.31
N GLY A 368 17.30 21.83 -24.25
CA GLY A 368 17.79 20.79 -25.14
C GLY A 368 16.73 19.79 -25.48
N PHE A 369 16.88 19.15 -26.66
CA PHE A 369 15.89 18.19 -27.16
C PHE A 369 14.48 18.77 -27.12
N ASP A 370 14.37 20.01 -27.60
CA ASP A 370 13.18 20.85 -27.46
C ASP A 370 12.03 20.31 -28.32
N ASN A 371 10.92 20.00 -27.69
CA ASN A 371 9.69 19.56 -28.35
C ASN A 371 8.46 20.25 -27.75
N GLY A 372 8.65 21.38 -27.06
CA GLY A 372 7.59 22.23 -26.52
C GLY A 372 7.99 22.98 -25.25
N ALA A 373 7.27 24.05 -24.94
CA ALA A 373 7.51 24.86 -23.75
C ALA A 373 7.16 24.08 -22.48
N VAL A 374 8.11 24.02 -21.53
CA VAL A 374 8.01 23.27 -20.28
C VAL A 374 8.21 24.11 -19.03
N LEU A 375 8.80 25.32 -19.14
CA LEU A 375 9.12 26.16 -18.00
C LEU A 375 8.12 27.30 -17.83
N LYS A 376 7.64 27.46 -16.60
CA LYS A 376 6.91 28.64 -16.14
C LYS A 376 7.54 29.18 -14.88
N VAL A 377 7.41 30.49 -14.66
CA VAL A 377 7.95 31.18 -13.49
C VAL A 377 6.83 31.90 -12.77
N TYR A 378 6.80 31.74 -11.45
CA TYR A 378 5.80 32.38 -10.58
C TYR A 378 6.49 33.01 -9.36
N TYR A 379 5.71 33.77 -8.59
CA TYR A 379 5.99 34.02 -7.20
C TYR A 379 4.76 33.69 -6.33
N THR A 380 5.02 33.46 -5.04
CA THR A 380 3.99 33.27 -4.01
C THR A 380 4.44 33.90 -2.69
N THR A 381 3.48 34.41 -1.90
CA THR A 381 3.71 34.97 -0.54
C THR A 381 2.87 34.27 0.52
N ASP A 382 2.10 33.25 0.16
CA ASP A 382 1.19 32.50 1.04
C ASP A 382 1.55 31.00 1.16
N TYR A 383 2.63 30.55 0.55
CA TYR A 383 3.08 29.15 0.67
C TYR A 383 3.72 28.89 2.04
N THR A 384 3.24 27.83 2.71
CA THR A 384 3.82 27.33 3.95
C THR A 384 4.72 26.11 3.67
N PRO A 385 6.04 26.18 3.95
CA PRO A 385 6.94 25.04 3.76
C PRO A 385 6.45 23.78 4.45
N GLY A 386 6.53 22.65 3.74
CA GLY A 386 6.04 21.36 4.22
C GLY A 386 4.57 21.05 3.89
N THR A 387 3.84 21.99 3.29
CA THR A 387 2.50 21.75 2.72
C THR A 387 2.59 21.50 1.22
N GLN A 388 1.48 21.05 0.59
CA GLN A 388 1.42 20.93 -0.86
C GLN A 388 1.38 22.32 -1.51
N ILE A 389 2.18 22.52 -2.57
CA ILE A 389 2.21 23.78 -3.33
C ILE A 389 0.85 24.13 -3.96
N THR A 390 0.00 23.15 -4.18
CA THR A 390 -1.36 23.36 -4.72
C THR A 390 -2.25 24.19 -3.80
N THR A 391 -1.89 24.34 -2.52
CA THR A 391 -2.62 25.16 -1.54
C THR A 391 -2.23 26.64 -1.60
N ALA A 392 -1.16 26.98 -2.31
CA ALA A 392 -0.64 28.34 -2.42
C ALA A 392 -1.17 29.06 -3.68
N THR A 393 -1.25 30.38 -3.59
CA THR A 393 -1.57 31.25 -4.74
C THR A 393 -0.32 31.52 -5.55
N LEU A 394 -0.24 30.99 -6.77
CA LEU A 394 0.89 31.22 -7.67
C LEU A 394 0.58 32.34 -8.67
N THR A 395 1.28 33.47 -8.55
CA THR A 395 1.19 34.58 -9.51
C THR A 395 2.16 34.35 -10.66
N ASN A 396 1.62 34.15 -11.87
CA ASN A 396 2.43 33.86 -13.06
C ASN A 396 3.14 35.12 -13.57
N ILE A 397 4.46 35.04 -13.68
CA ILE A 397 5.36 36.09 -14.19
C ILE A 397 6.17 35.63 -15.39
N THR A 398 5.86 34.49 -15.99
CA THR A 398 6.63 33.88 -17.09
C THR A 398 6.83 34.85 -18.27
N SER A 399 5.80 35.64 -18.62
CA SER A 399 5.85 36.57 -19.73
C SER A 399 6.86 37.76 -19.53
N SER A 400 7.35 37.94 -18.32
CA SER A 400 8.38 38.93 -18.01
C SER A 400 9.80 38.49 -18.38
N PHE A 401 9.94 37.22 -18.80
CA PHE A 401 11.24 36.61 -19.07
C PHE A 401 11.39 36.16 -20.52
N THR A 402 12.63 36.14 -21.00
CA THR A 402 13.01 35.48 -22.23
C THR A 402 13.44 34.06 -21.92
N ILE A 403 12.63 33.08 -22.35
CA ILE A 403 12.90 31.65 -22.26
C ILE A 403 12.93 31.09 -23.67
N PRO A 404 14.14 31.00 -24.29
CA PRO A 404 14.24 30.59 -25.68
C PRO A 404 13.98 29.09 -25.87
N SER A 405 13.41 28.75 -27.01
CA SER A 405 13.38 27.35 -27.49
C SER A 405 14.81 26.95 -27.91
N GLY A 406 15.11 25.67 -27.69
CA GLY A 406 16.38 25.05 -28.10
C GLY A 406 16.24 24.22 -29.38
N PRO A 407 17.35 23.58 -29.79
CA PRO A 407 17.32 22.60 -30.89
C PRO A 407 16.52 21.35 -30.51
N ALA A 408 15.78 20.79 -31.47
CA ALA A 408 14.99 19.57 -31.24
C ALA A 408 15.82 18.28 -31.04
N SER A 409 17.09 18.26 -31.45
CA SER A 409 17.93 17.06 -31.42
C SER A 409 19.26 17.21 -30.67
N ALA A 410 19.45 18.34 -29.98
CA ALA A 410 20.66 18.66 -29.23
C ALA A 410 20.36 19.62 -28.08
N TYR A 411 21.34 19.93 -27.26
CA TYR A 411 21.30 21.07 -26.34
C TYR A 411 21.62 22.38 -27.08
N ALA A 412 21.06 23.49 -26.64
CA ALA A 412 21.52 24.84 -27.07
C ALA A 412 23.00 25.01 -26.70
N ALA A 413 23.72 25.81 -27.49
CA ALA A 413 25.16 25.97 -27.31
C ALA A 413 25.56 26.75 -26.04
N THR A 414 24.72 27.68 -25.58
CA THR A 414 24.99 28.58 -24.47
C THR A 414 23.71 28.85 -23.66
N PHE A 415 23.90 29.14 -22.37
CA PHE A 415 22.83 29.68 -21.54
C PHE A 415 22.41 31.07 -22.02
N THR A 416 21.10 31.32 -22.01
CA THR A 416 20.49 32.60 -22.37
C THR A 416 20.02 33.33 -21.11
N SER A 417 20.31 34.63 -20.99
CA SER A 417 19.79 35.45 -19.90
C SER A 417 18.27 35.59 -20.02
N SER A 418 17.56 35.42 -18.90
CA SER A 418 16.11 35.62 -18.82
C SER A 418 15.66 37.09 -18.99
N GLY A 419 16.60 38.06 -18.91
CA GLY A 419 16.24 39.43 -18.61
C GLY A 419 15.99 39.66 -17.12
N VAL A 420 15.46 40.81 -16.77
CA VAL A 420 15.23 41.24 -15.38
C VAL A 420 13.75 41.49 -15.15
N TYR A 421 13.17 40.81 -14.15
CA TYR A 421 11.85 41.13 -13.63
C TYR A 421 11.94 42.06 -12.45
N ASN A 422 11.16 43.14 -12.44
CA ASN A 422 11.07 44.07 -11.32
C ASN A 422 9.89 43.62 -10.41
N ILE A 423 10.17 43.42 -9.11
CA ILE A 423 9.16 43.05 -8.13
C ILE A 423 8.26 44.29 -7.92
N PRO A 424 6.92 44.14 -8.06
CA PRO A 424 6.01 45.25 -7.81
C PRO A 424 6.07 45.70 -6.34
N ALA A 425 6.05 47.01 -6.10
CA ALA A 425 6.14 47.59 -4.75
C ALA A 425 5.05 47.12 -3.77
N GLY A 426 3.92 46.60 -4.27
CA GLY A 426 2.87 46.03 -3.45
C GLY A 426 3.10 44.58 -3.04
N VAL A 427 4.12 43.89 -3.52
CA VAL A 427 4.49 42.53 -3.16
C VAL A 427 5.50 42.59 -2.02
N THR A 428 5.12 42.20 -0.83
CA THR A 428 5.91 42.35 0.41
C THR A 428 5.90 41.07 1.26
N GLY A 429 6.82 41.01 2.21
CA GLY A 429 6.95 39.88 3.15
C GLY A 429 7.77 38.72 2.59
N ASN A 430 7.86 37.66 3.36
CA ASN A 430 8.55 36.46 2.95
C ASN A 430 7.74 35.72 1.87
N GLY A 431 8.39 35.21 0.86
CA GLY A 431 7.79 34.48 -0.24
C GLY A 431 8.79 33.60 -0.96
N PHE A 432 8.37 33.13 -2.13
CA PHE A 432 9.21 32.29 -2.99
C PHE A 432 9.07 32.71 -4.45
N PHE A 433 10.17 32.72 -5.18
CA PHE A 433 10.12 32.55 -6.63
C PHE A 433 10.05 31.06 -6.94
N VAL A 434 9.21 30.69 -7.91
CA VAL A 434 8.88 29.30 -8.24
C VAL A 434 9.17 29.04 -9.70
N PHE A 435 10.07 28.11 -9.97
CA PHE A 435 10.38 27.61 -11.32
C PHE A 435 9.65 26.29 -11.51
N GLU A 436 8.58 26.30 -12.31
CA GLU A 436 7.75 25.15 -12.57
C GLU A 436 8.10 24.51 -13.90
N TYR A 437 8.45 23.24 -13.89
CA TYR A 437 8.54 22.40 -15.08
C TYR A 437 7.23 21.63 -15.25
N VAL A 438 6.63 21.67 -16.45
CA VAL A 438 5.46 20.88 -16.82
C VAL A 438 5.77 20.12 -18.10
N GLY A 439 5.82 18.80 -18.01
CA GLY A 439 6.11 17.93 -19.14
C GLY A 439 5.35 16.60 -19.04
N ASN A 440 5.38 15.79 -20.08
CA ASN A 440 4.70 14.50 -20.08
C ASN A 440 5.42 13.47 -20.98
N GLY A 441 6.02 12.46 -20.39
CA GLY A 441 6.72 11.37 -21.08
C GLY A 441 5.82 10.45 -21.89
N THR A 442 4.48 10.49 -21.71
CA THR A 442 3.52 9.63 -22.41
C THR A 442 2.90 10.27 -23.65
N GLY A 443 3.29 11.48 -24.07
CA GLY A 443 2.73 12.10 -25.28
C GLY A 443 2.65 13.61 -25.23
N GLY A 444 3.36 14.25 -24.30
CA GLY A 444 3.49 15.70 -24.19
C GLY A 444 4.93 16.18 -24.38
N PRO A 445 5.26 17.45 -24.06
CA PRO A 445 6.60 17.96 -24.15
C PRO A 445 7.53 17.26 -23.14
N THR A 446 8.73 16.93 -23.60
CA THR A 446 9.80 16.31 -22.81
C THR A 446 11.09 17.13 -22.84
N THR A 447 11.02 18.37 -23.32
CA THR A 447 12.16 19.30 -23.41
C THR A 447 12.99 19.22 -22.14
N THR A 448 14.30 19.06 -22.29
CA THR A 448 15.22 19.17 -21.15
C THR A 448 15.48 20.63 -20.86
N MET A 449 15.11 21.08 -19.66
CA MET A 449 15.29 22.46 -19.21
C MET A 449 16.37 22.54 -18.15
N GLN A 450 17.30 23.49 -18.32
CA GLN A 450 18.37 23.82 -17.38
C GLN A 450 18.19 25.25 -16.89
N ILE A 451 18.44 25.47 -15.61
CA ILE A 451 18.43 26.81 -14.97
C ILE A 451 19.74 27.01 -14.21
N ASP A 452 20.28 28.19 -14.35
CA ASP A 452 21.54 28.60 -13.74
C ASP A 452 21.54 30.08 -13.36
N ASP A 453 22.53 30.52 -12.58
CA ASP A 453 22.77 31.91 -12.19
C ASP A 453 21.48 32.62 -11.74
N ILE A 454 20.80 32.09 -10.73
CA ILE A 454 19.63 32.77 -10.15
C ILE A 454 20.12 33.93 -9.31
N VAL A 455 19.72 35.16 -9.71
CA VAL A 455 20.13 36.40 -9.03
C VAL A 455 18.88 37.16 -8.57
N ILE A 456 18.87 37.53 -7.30
CA ILE A 456 17.90 38.42 -6.66
C ILE A 456 18.67 39.64 -6.13
N ASN A 457 18.19 40.83 -6.42
CA ASN A 457 18.76 42.11 -5.94
C ASN A 457 17.66 42.99 -5.33
#